data_ab809536ceae8baaca72d3f7bfd555c3
#
_entry.id   ab809536ceae8baaca72d3f7bfd555c3
#
_cell.length_a   1.000
_cell.length_b   1.000
_cell.length_c   1.000
_cell.angle_alpha   90.00
_cell.angle_beta   90.00
_cell.angle_gamma   90.00
#
_symmetry.space_group_name_H-M   'P 1'
#
loop_
_entity.id
_entity.type
_entity.pdbx_description
1 polymer ?
#
loop_
_entity_poly.entity_id
_entity_poly.type
_entity_poly.pdbx_seq_one_letter_code
_entity_poly.pdbx_strand_id
1 'polypeptide(L)'
;MKLSNHQTNALHKIVVGLRDEELKEQTLGGYAGTGKTTLIKYLTKFYPNYGVCAYTGKAANVLRKKGMSATTIHSRIYEPVFYNNQIHFDLTATPGCEGFVVDEASMVSQEIYDDLCSFDLPIVFVGDHGQLEPVDSNFNLMAKPMYTLEEIHRNAGTIARFAEHIRK
;
A
#
# COMPACT_ATOMS: atom_id res chain seq x y z
N MET A 1 -0.57 15.50 14.28
CA MET A 1 0.55 15.67 13.32
C MET A 1 -0.05 16.35 12.10
N LYS A 2 0.50 17.47 11.64
CA LYS A 2 -0.01 18.23 10.49
C LYS A 2 0.69 17.69 9.23
N LEU A 3 -0.08 17.48 8.15
CA LEU A 3 0.48 17.09 6.86
C LEU A 3 1.23 18.27 6.22
N SER A 4 2.28 18.00 5.45
CA SER A 4 2.88 18.98 4.57
C SER A 4 1.93 19.33 3.41
N ASN A 5 2.20 20.43 2.71
CA ASN A 5 1.41 20.81 1.53
C ASN A 5 1.46 19.72 0.44
N HIS A 6 2.62 19.09 0.27
CA HIS A 6 2.82 18.02 -0.69
C HIS A 6 1.99 16.77 -0.32
N GLN A 7 2.03 16.36 0.96
CA GLN A 7 1.21 15.26 1.47
C GLN A 7 -0.29 15.56 1.38
N THR A 8 -0.69 16.79 1.68
CA THR A 8 -2.10 17.22 1.58
C THR A 8 -2.60 17.15 0.14
N ASN A 9 -1.78 17.59 -0.83
CA ASN A 9 -2.12 17.54 -2.23
C ASN A 9 -2.24 16.08 -2.74
N ALA A 10 -1.30 15.20 -2.38
CA ALA A 10 -1.36 13.78 -2.74
C ALA A 10 -2.61 13.11 -2.14
N LEU A 11 -2.90 13.36 -0.86
CA LEU A 11 -4.10 12.84 -0.20
C LEU A 11 -5.38 13.33 -0.88
N HIS A 12 -5.46 14.62 -1.23
CA HIS A 12 -6.60 15.20 -1.92
C HIS A 12 -6.85 14.52 -3.27
N LYS A 13 -5.79 14.35 -4.07
CA LYS A 13 -5.88 13.67 -5.38
C LYS A 13 -6.38 12.23 -5.24
N ILE A 14 -5.86 11.47 -4.26
CA ILE A 14 -6.31 10.10 -3.99
C ILE A 14 -7.80 10.10 -3.60
N VAL A 15 -8.21 10.98 -2.67
CA VAL A 15 -9.61 11.04 -2.22
C VAL A 15 -10.56 11.45 -3.37
N VAL A 16 -10.14 12.34 -4.25
CA VAL A 16 -10.91 12.70 -5.45
C VAL A 16 -11.02 11.49 -6.39
N GLY A 17 -9.90 10.82 -6.66
CA GLY A 17 -9.88 9.64 -7.53
C GLY A 17 -10.72 8.47 -6.98
N LEU A 18 -10.79 8.28 -5.64
CA LEU A 18 -11.63 7.25 -5.02
C LEU A 18 -13.15 7.53 -5.13
N ARG A 19 -13.55 8.71 -5.59
CA ARG A 19 -14.96 9.05 -5.88
C ARG A 19 -15.31 8.82 -7.35
N ASP A 20 -14.31 8.56 -8.17
CA ASP A 20 -14.45 8.23 -9.58
C ASP A 20 -14.61 6.71 -9.70
N GLU A 21 -15.80 6.26 -10.06
CA GLU A 21 -16.13 4.83 -10.18
C GLU A 21 -15.31 4.12 -11.27
N GLU A 22 -14.79 4.86 -12.25
CA GLU A 22 -13.94 4.31 -13.30
C GLU A 22 -12.48 4.16 -12.84
N LEU A 23 -12.03 4.93 -11.82
CA LEU A 23 -10.66 4.90 -11.31
C LEU A 23 -10.54 4.00 -10.07
N LYS A 24 -10.61 2.69 -10.28
CA LYS A 24 -10.56 1.71 -9.19
C LYS A 24 -9.19 1.52 -8.59
N GLU A 25 -8.12 1.80 -9.30
CA GLU A 25 -6.76 1.56 -8.86
C GLU A 25 -5.95 2.85 -8.83
N GLN A 26 -5.27 3.10 -7.71
CA GLN A 26 -4.40 4.24 -7.56
C GLN A 26 -3.08 3.82 -6.92
N THR A 27 -1.98 4.44 -7.36
CA THR A 27 -0.65 4.14 -6.85
C THR A 27 0.01 5.38 -6.26
N LEU A 28 0.55 5.24 -5.04
CA LEU A 28 1.30 6.27 -4.33
C LEU A 28 2.72 5.78 -4.07
N GLY A 29 3.67 6.35 -4.77
CA GLY A 29 5.09 6.12 -4.56
C GLY A 29 5.71 7.12 -3.60
N GLY A 30 6.75 6.70 -2.89
CA GLY A 30 7.54 7.62 -2.06
C GLY A 30 8.69 6.89 -1.38
N TYR A 31 9.82 7.57 -1.24
CA TYR A 31 10.98 7.03 -0.55
C TYR A 31 10.73 6.78 0.93
N ALA A 32 11.63 6.03 1.57
CA ALA A 32 11.58 5.85 3.03
C ALA A 32 11.61 7.22 3.73
N GLY A 33 10.65 7.43 4.64
CA GLY A 33 10.59 8.69 5.41
C GLY A 33 9.76 9.83 4.80
N THR A 34 9.17 9.67 3.63
CA THR A 34 8.29 10.68 2.99
C THR A 34 6.90 10.79 3.62
N GLY A 35 6.57 9.89 4.57
CA GLY A 35 5.30 9.96 5.29
C GLY A 35 4.17 9.11 4.70
N LYS A 36 4.47 8.11 3.85
CA LYS A 36 3.49 7.16 3.31
C LYS A 36 2.53 6.61 4.37
N THR A 37 3.07 6.09 5.48
CA THR A 37 2.26 5.54 6.58
C THR A 37 1.35 6.58 7.23
N THR A 38 1.78 7.85 7.25
CA THR A 38 0.94 8.96 7.74
C THR A 38 -0.25 9.17 6.80
N LEU A 39 -0.03 9.14 5.49
CA LEU A 39 -1.10 9.22 4.50
C LEU A 39 -2.07 8.04 4.61
N ILE A 40 -1.59 6.81 4.75
CA ILE A 40 -2.44 5.64 5.00
C ILE A 40 -3.34 5.89 6.22
N LYS A 41 -2.79 6.41 7.33
CA LYS A 41 -3.58 6.74 8.53
C LYS A 41 -4.65 7.81 8.28
N TYR A 42 -4.41 8.76 7.40
CA TYR A 42 -5.45 9.74 7.01
C TYR A 42 -6.50 9.11 6.09
N LEU A 43 -6.09 8.28 5.14
CA LEU A 43 -7.02 7.55 4.27
C LEU A 43 -7.98 6.69 5.09
N THR A 44 -7.50 5.98 6.11
CA THR A 44 -8.37 5.15 6.98
C THR A 44 -9.38 5.97 7.80
N LYS A 45 -9.15 7.26 8.00
CA LYS A 45 -10.12 8.15 8.63
C LYS A 45 -11.24 8.58 7.68
N PHE A 46 -10.90 8.77 6.39
CA PHE A 46 -11.90 9.11 5.37
C PHE A 46 -12.67 7.88 4.90
N TYR A 47 -12.01 6.71 4.89
CA TYR A 47 -12.54 5.44 4.43
C TYR A 47 -12.35 4.36 5.52
N PRO A 48 -13.15 4.42 6.63
CA PRO A 48 -12.96 3.52 7.77
C PRO A 48 -13.25 2.04 7.47
N ASN A 49 -14.03 1.79 6.41
CA ASN A 49 -14.39 0.44 5.95
C ASN A 49 -13.38 -0.14 4.95
N TYR A 50 -12.31 0.57 4.63
CA TYR A 50 -11.25 0.02 3.78
C TYR A 50 -10.34 -0.92 4.57
N GLY A 51 -10.03 -2.07 3.97
CA GLY A 51 -9.09 -3.05 4.50
C GLY A 51 -7.65 -2.55 4.34
N VAL A 52 -6.97 -2.26 5.45
CA VAL A 52 -5.54 -1.94 5.43
C VAL A 52 -4.74 -3.22 5.41
N CYS A 53 -3.94 -3.40 4.38
CA CYS A 53 -3.12 -4.58 4.18
C CYS A 53 -1.65 -4.20 4.00
N ALA A 54 -0.75 -5.14 4.31
CA ALA A 54 0.65 -5.03 3.97
C ALA A 54 1.15 -6.35 3.40
N TYR A 55 2.17 -6.28 2.56
CA TYR A 55 2.75 -7.49 1.97
C TYR A 55 3.33 -8.43 3.04
N THR A 56 4.02 -7.88 4.06
CA THR A 56 4.63 -8.67 5.12
C THR A 56 3.93 -8.53 6.47
N GLY A 57 3.99 -9.59 7.30
CA GLY A 57 3.49 -9.54 8.69
C GLY A 57 4.21 -8.47 9.54
N LYS A 58 5.49 -8.20 9.25
CA LYS A 58 6.27 -7.14 9.92
C LYS A 58 5.71 -5.76 9.60
N ALA A 59 5.41 -5.48 8.33
CA ALA A 59 4.81 -4.21 7.92
C ALA A 59 3.40 -4.04 8.48
N ALA A 60 2.56 -5.09 8.42
CA ALA A 60 1.24 -5.07 9.04
C ALA A 60 1.33 -4.75 10.55
N ASN A 61 2.33 -5.31 11.26
CA ASN A 61 2.54 -5.02 12.68
C ASN A 61 2.95 -3.56 12.93
N VAL A 62 3.76 -2.97 12.05
CA VAL A 62 4.12 -1.53 12.12
C VAL A 62 2.87 -0.65 11.97
N LEU A 63 1.97 -0.99 11.05
CA LEU A 63 0.71 -0.28 10.86
C LEU A 63 -0.20 -0.41 12.09
N ARG A 64 -0.31 -1.62 12.69
CA ARG A 64 -1.05 -1.84 13.95
C ARG A 64 -0.52 -1.02 15.11
N LYS A 65 0.81 -0.96 15.28
CA LYS A 65 1.45 -0.12 16.32
C LYS A 65 1.16 1.38 16.15
N LYS A 66 0.81 1.80 14.95
CA LYS A 66 0.39 3.19 14.66
C LYS A 66 -1.12 3.40 14.77
N GLY A 67 -1.85 2.41 15.28
CA GLY A 67 -3.28 2.48 15.58
C GLY A 67 -4.19 2.21 14.39
N MET A 68 -3.72 1.49 13.37
CA MET A 68 -4.53 1.04 12.23
C MET A 68 -4.87 -0.44 12.38
N SER A 69 -6.08 -0.85 11.99
CA SER A 69 -6.46 -2.27 11.90
C SER A 69 -5.89 -2.85 10.61
N ALA A 70 -4.66 -3.38 10.67
CA ALA A 70 -3.96 -3.88 9.50
C ALA A 70 -3.71 -5.39 9.57
N THR A 71 -3.79 -6.06 8.42
CA THR A 71 -3.50 -7.48 8.23
C THR A 71 -2.44 -7.67 7.14
N THR A 72 -2.00 -8.90 6.88
CA THR A 72 -1.32 -9.18 5.62
C THR A 72 -2.33 -9.25 4.48
N ILE A 73 -1.88 -9.06 3.24
CA ILE A 73 -2.70 -9.26 2.05
C ILE A 73 -3.28 -10.69 2.08
N HIS A 74 -2.41 -11.69 2.24
CA HIS A 74 -2.83 -13.09 2.29
C HIS A 74 -3.93 -13.36 3.32
N SER A 75 -3.79 -12.84 4.54
CA SER A 75 -4.83 -13.03 5.58
C SER A 75 -6.14 -12.29 5.27
N ARG A 76 -6.14 -11.38 4.33
CA ARG A 76 -7.32 -10.60 3.96
C ARG A 76 -8.10 -11.24 2.83
N ILE A 77 -7.39 -11.78 1.83
CA ILE A 77 -8.02 -12.22 0.58
C ILE A 77 -8.04 -13.73 0.39
N TYR A 78 -7.30 -14.49 1.22
CA TYR A 78 -7.33 -15.95 1.14
C TYR A 78 -7.85 -16.57 2.42
N GLU A 79 -8.53 -17.69 2.26
CA GLU A 79 -8.99 -18.54 3.35
C GLU A 79 -8.46 -19.97 3.19
N PRO A 80 -8.09 -20.65 4.30
CA PRO A 80 -7.62 -22.02 4.23
C PRO A 80 -8.78 -22.97 3.92
N VAL A 81 -8.62 -23.79 2.89
CA VAL A 81 -9.54 -24.84 2.50
C VAL A 81 -8.84 -26.18 2.63
N PHE A 82 -9.48 -27.14 3.31
CA PHE A 82 -8.94 -28.47 3.48
C PHE A 82 -9.50 -29.40 2.40
N TYR A 83 -8.62 -29.85 1.52
CA TYR A 83 -8.96 -30.73 0.41
C TYR A 83 -7.85 -31.77 0.17
N ASN A 84 -8.20 -33.03 -0.08
CA ASN A 84 -7.27 -34.16 -0.30
C ASN A 84 -6.18 -34.31 0.78
N ASN A 85 -6.54 -34.19 2.07
CA ASN A 85 -5.62 -34.21 3.20
C ASN A 85 -4.53 -33.12 3.20
N GLN A 86 -4.74 -32.03 2.44
CA GLN A 86 -3.84 -30.89 2.37
C GLN A 86 -4.61 -29.60 2.60
N ILE A 87 -3.92 -28.60 3.13
CA ILE A 87 -4.45 -27.25 3.25
C ILE A 87 -4.09 -26.49 1.96
N HIS A 88 -5.10 -25.97 1.30
CA HIS A 88 -5.01 -25.04 0.19
C HIS A 88 -5.46 -23.66 0.65
N PHE A 89 -5.10 -22.64 -0.09
CA PHE A 89 -5.52 -21.26 0.18
C PHE A 89 -6.30 -20.78 -1.04
N ASP A 90 -7.59 -20.61 -0.88
CA ASP A 90 -8.48 -20.14 -1.93
C ASP A 90 -8.86 -18.68 -1.65
N LEU A 91 -9.21 -17.94 -2.69
CA LEU A 91 -9.73 -16.59 -2.53
C LEU A 91 -11.02 -16.62 -1.71
N THR A 92 -11.10 -15.73 -0.72
CA THR A 92 -12.34 -15.56 0.04
C THR A 92 -13.43 -14.99 -0.85
N ALA A 93 -14.68 -15.41 -0.63
CA ALA A 93 -15.81 -14.87 -1.38
C ALA A 93 -16.03 -13.36 -1.11
N THR A 94 -15.69 -12.90 0.11
CA THR A 94 -15.83 -11.51 0.52
C THR A 94 -14.66 -11.08 1.40
N PRO A 95 -13.90 -10.06 1.03
CA PRO A 95 -12.74 -9.61 1.82
C PRO A 95 -13.13 -8.82 3.09
N GLY A 96 -14.44 -8.60 3.33
CA GLY A 96 -14.94 -7.90 4.51
C GLY A 96 -14.54 -6.43 4.58
N CYS A 97 -14.43 -5.77 3.43
CA CYS A 97 -14.13 -4.35 3.31
C CYS A 97 -14.72 -3.76 2.03
N GLU A 98 -14.77 -2.43 1.95
CA GLU A 98 -15.31 -1.66 0.82
C GLU A 98 -14.21 -1.20 -0.16
N GLY A 99 -12.97 -1.50 0.13
CA GLY A 99 -11.80 -1.15 -0.67
C GLY A 99 -10.53 -1.54 0.06
N PHE A 100 -9.39 -1.38 -0.58
CA PHE A 100 -8.09 -1.76 -0.02
C PHE A 100 -7.13 -0.57 0.03
N VAL A 101 -6.32 -0.54 1.09
CA VAL A 101 -5.09 0.26 1.16
C VAL A 101 -3.94 -0.72 1.40
N VAL A 102 -3.08 -0.88 0.41
CA VAL A 102 -1.99 -1.87 0.41
C VAL A 102 -0.65 -1.19 0.61
N ASP A 103 0.01 -1.43 1.74
CA ASP A 103 1.38 -0.95 2.02
C ASP A 103 2.44 -1.97 1.54
N GLU A 104 3.65 -1.49 1.28
CA GLU A 104 4.75 -2.26 0.67
C GLU A 104 4.40 -2.82 -0.71
N ALA A 105 3.64 -2.07 -1.51
CA ALA A 105 3.13 -2.53 -2.80
C ALA A 105 4.23 -2.81 -3.85
N SER A 106 5.45 -2.34 -3.66
CA SER A 106 6.63 -2.69 -4.49
C SER A 106 6.97 -4.19 -4.45
N MET A 107 6.48 -4.93 -3.45
CA MET A 107 6.70 -6.37 -3.28
C MET A 107 5.55 -7.23 -3.83
N VAL A 108 4.45 -6.62 -4.26
CA VAL A 108 3.27 -7.34 -4.77
C VAL A 108 3.58 -7.99 -6.11
N SER A 109 3.36 -9.29 -6.21
CA SER A 109 3.47 -10.04 -7.47
C SER A 109 2.25 -9.81 -8.37
N GLN A 110 2.40 -10.15 -9.67
CA GLN A 110 1.28 -10.08 -10.62
C GLN A 110 0.08 -10.89 -10.13
N GLU A 111 0.29 -12.10 -9.63
CA GLU A 111 -0.76 -12.99 -9.13
C GLU A 111 -1.57 -12.32 -7.99
N ILE A 112 -0.89 -11.81 -6.96
CA ILE A 112 -1.56 -11.13 -5.83
C ILE A 112 -2.27 -9.85 -6.29
N TYR A 113 -1.71 -9.15 -7.26
CA TYR A 113 -2.34 -7.98 -7.86
C TYR A 113 -3.64 -8.36 -8.57
N ASP A 114 -3.60 -9.40 -9.42
CA ASP A 114 -4.77 -9.88 -10.16
C ASP A 114 -5.86 -10.37 -9.19
N ASP A 115 -5.47 -11.07 -8.12
CA ASP A 115 -6.38 -11.53 -7.07
C ASP A 115 -7.04 -10.36 -6.32
N LEU A 116 -6.29 -9.31 -5.98
CA LEU A 116 -6.85 -8.10 -5.37
C LEU A 116 -7.84 -7.40 -6.31
N CYS A 117 -7.50 -7.29 -7.59
CA CYS A 117 -8.35 -6.65 -8.61
C CYS A 117 -9.62 -7.45 -8.90
N SER A 118 -9.59 -8.78 -8.70
CA SER A 118 -10.75 -9.66 -8.93
C SER A 118 -11.95 -9.37 -8.01
N PHE A 119 -11.73 -8.69 -6.87
CA PHE A 119 -12.80 -8.25 -5.97
C PHE A 119 -13.59 -7.05 -6.52
N ASP A 120 -13.12 -6.40 -7.58
CA ASP A 120 -13.75 -5.23 -8.20
C ASP A 120 -13.98 -4.05 -7.23
N LEU A 121 -13.13 -3.93 -6.21
CA LEU A 121 -13.16 -2.88 -5.19
C LEU A 121 -12.08 -1.82 -5.44
N PRO A 122 -12.27 -0.57 -4.98
CA PRO A 122 -11.22 0.45 -5.05
C PRO A 122 -9.97 0.07 -4.27
N ILE A 123 -8.79 0.27 -4.87
CA ILE A 123 -7.50 -0.08 -4.27
C ILE A 123 -6.54 1.11 -4.33
N VAL A 124 -5.90 1.41 -3.20
CA VAL A 124 -4.78 2.35 -3.12
C VAL A 124 -3.52 1.58 -2.77
N PHE A 125 -2.65 1.41 -3.75
CA PHE A 125 -1.33 0.79 -3.57
C PHE A 125 -0.32 1.84 -3.11
N VAL A 126 0.37 1.58 -2.03
CA VAL A 126 1.37 2.48 -1.45
C VAL A 126 2.71 1.75 -1.37
N GLY A 127 3.74 2.29 -1.98
CA GLY A 127 5.04 1.61 -2.05
C GLY A 127 6.22 2.55 -2.16
N ASP A 128 7.41 1.98 -2.16
CA ASP A 128 8.66 2.70 -2.39
C ASP A 128 9.10 2.45 -3.84
N HIS A 129 8.98 3.47 -4.70
CA HIS A 129 9.37 3.39 -6.10
C HIS A 129 10.90 3.37 -6.30
N GLY A 130 11.68 3.56 -5.25
CA GLY A 130 13.15 3.44 -5.28
C GLY A 130 13.66 2.12 -4.72
N GLN A 131 12.79 1.17 -4.33
CA GLN A 131 13.21 -0.19 -3.99
C GLN A 131 13.47 -1.01 -5.25
N LEU A 132 14.37 -2.00 -5.10
CA LEU A 132 14.66 -2.95 -6.16
C LEU A 132 13.38 -3.69 -6.57
N GLU A 133 13.26 -3.93 -7.86
CA GLU A 133 12.18 -4.75 -8.42
C GLU A 133 12.20 -6.15 -7.81
N PRO A 134 11.04 -6.82 -7.73
CA PRO A 134 11.01 -8.22 -7.33
C PRO A 134 11.92 -9.02 -8.25
N VAL A 135 12.78 -9.86 -7.68
CA VAL A 135 13.69 -10.72 -8.43
C VAL A 135 12.84 -11.64 -9.31
N ASP A 136 13.13 -11.70 -10.61
CA ASP A 136 12.46 -12.55 -11.61
C ASP A 136 11.03 -12.16 -12.04
N SER A 137 10.58 -10.94 -11.84
CA SER A 137 9.28 -10.51 -12.39
C SER A 137 9.40 -9.27 -13.26
N ASN A 138 8.79 -9.31 -14.44
CA ASN A 138 8.59 -8.13 -15.30
C ASN A 138 7.47 -7.21 -14.78
N PHE A 139 6.84 -7.56 -13.66
CA PHE A 139 5.77 -6.81 -13.03
C PHE A 139 6.31 -5.91 -11.94
N ASN A 140 6.17 -4.60 -12.10
CA ASN A 140 6.54 -3.60 -11.11
C ASN A 140 5.43 -2.55 -10.98
N LEU A 141 4.57 -2.75 -10.00
CA LEU A 141 3.44 -1.87 -9.72
C LEU A 141 3.86 -0.44 -9.36
N MET A 142 5.08 -0.27 -8.81
CA MET A 142 5.62 1.01 -8.39
C MET A 142 6.60 1.64 -9.39
N ALA A 143 6.75 1.08 -10.60
CA ALA A 143 7.66 1.64 -11.62
C ALA A 143 7.28 3.06 -12.03
N LYS A 144 5.97 3.34 -12.15
CA LYS A 144 5.41 4.66 -12.48
C LYS A 144 4.18 4.96 -11.62
N PRO A 145 4.34 5.34 -10.36
CA PRO A 145 3.19 5.62 -9.50
C PRO A 145 2.44 6.86 -10.00
N MET A 146 1.10 6.85 -9.86
CA MET A 146 0.23 7.99 -10.24
C MET A 146 0.54 9.24 -9.42
N TYR A 147 0.88 9.04 -8.15
CA TYR A 147 1.25 10.11 -7.22
C TYR A 147 2.58 9.79 -6.55
N THR A 148 3.41 10.80 -6.30
CA THR A 148 4.70 10.64 -5.63
C THR A 148 4.82 11.53 -4.41
N LEU A 149 5.52 11.04 -3.38
CA LEU A 149 5.96 11.81 -2.23
C LEU A 149 7.48 11.93 -2.27
N GLU A 150 7.98 13.12 -2.55
CA GLU A 150 9.42 13.38 -2.70
C GLU A 150 10.05 13.98 -1.42
N GLU A 151 9.27 14.74 -0.64
CA GLU A 151 9.77 15.39 0.57
C GLU A 151 10.04 14.37 1.70
N ILE A 152 11.28 14.25 2.15
CA ILE A 152 11.67 13.39 3.26
C ILE A 152 11.44 14.13 4.58
N HIS A 153 10.50 13.64 5.39
CA HIS A 153 10.13 14.21 6.69
C HIS A 153 10.78 13.49 7.89
N ARG A 154 11.48 12.37 7.67
CA ARG A 154 12.22 11.67 8.71
C ARG A 154 13.62 12.24 8.85
N ASN A 155 13.89 12.81 10.02
CA ASN A 155 15.18 13.30 10.46
C ASN A 155 15.84 14.29 9.49
N ALA A 156 15.66 15.54 9.76
CA ALA A 156 16.51 16.63 9.26
C ALA A 156 18.00 16.46 9.70
N GLY A 157 18.46 15.22 9.89
CA GLY A 157 19.81 14.88 10.28
C GLY A 157 20.69 14.49 9.11
N THR A 158 21.98 14.45 9.35
CA THR A 158 23.07 14.15 8.42
C THR A 158 22.86 12.88 7.59
N ILE A 159 22.16 11.85 8.15
CA ILE A 159 21.92 10.55 7.50
C ILE A 159 20.94 10.65 6.33
N ALA A 160 19.89 11.47 6.46
CA ALA A 160 18.91 11.63 5.38
C ALA A 160 19.55 12.34 4.17
N ARG A 161 20.38 13.38 4.40
CA ARG A 161 21.14 14.05 3.35
C ARG A 161 22.16 13.13 2.67
N PHE A 162 22.79 12.25 3.43
CA PHE A 162 23.73 11.28 2.91
C PHE A 162 23.04 10.23 2.02
N ALA A 163 21.89 9.72 2.44
CA ALA A 163 21.12 8.77 1.64
C ALA A 163 20.60 9.40 0.33
N GLU A 164 20.27 10.68 0.33
CA GLU A 164 19.86 11.43 -0.86
C GLU A 164 21.03 11.64 -1.85
N HIS A 165 22.24 11.81 -1.32
CA HIS A 165 23.46 12.01 -2.14
C HIS A 165 23.93 10.75 -2.85
N ILE A 166 23.66 9.57 -2.28
CA ILE A 166 24.04 8.26 -2.88
C ILE A 166 23.04 7.82 -3.96
N ARG A 167 21.80 8.34 -3.96
CA ARG A 167 20.75 7.96 -4.91
C ARG A 167 20.71 8.79 -6.20
N LYS A 168 21.56 9.81 -6.31
CA LYS A 168 21.82 10.56 -7.53
C LYS A 168 23.03 9.99 -8.28
#